data_6fdfef2c9a270658616efd3188a608a6
#
_entry.id   6fdfef2c9a270658616efd3188a608a6
#
_cell.length_a   1.000
_cell.length_b   1.000
_cell.length_c   1.000
_cell.angle_alpha   90.00
_cell.angle_beta   90.00
_cell.angle_gamma   90.00
#
_symmetry.space_group_name_H-M   'P 1'
#
loop_
_entity.id
_entity.type
_entity.pdbx_description
1 polymer ?
#
loop_
_entity_poly.entity_id
_entity_poly.type
_entity_poly.pdbx_seq_one_letter_code
_entity_poly.pdbx_strand_id
1 'polypeptide(L)'
;MIEVEELTHRYGDRIALDKVSFGVNRGEIFGLLGPNGGGKSTLFRILSTMMAPTAGRALVGGCDVVRDRAAVRRQVGVVFQTQSLDKALTVEENLRAQGHLHGLSGALLRERIEHAVAQLGLQDRRRDLVETLSGGLRRRVEIAKALLHRPPVLLMDEASTGLDPAARRDLTRHIERLRDEDGVTILLTTHVLEEADRCNRLVLLHRGRVVTQGSPQDLCSRIGGDVVVLEADDSKALAGAIEEHFGLHASQMDGHVRVEIGNGHRFIAEVVEAFPGAIHSVGLHKPTLEDVFVHETGAQIE
;
A
#
# COMPACT_ATOMS: atom_id res chain seq x y z
N MET A 1 11.82 -7.04 11.13
CA MET A 1 10.55 -7.59 11.67
C MET A 1 9.89 -8.57 10.71
N ILE A 2 9.86 -8.23 9.43
CA ILE A 2 9.52 -9.16 8.34
C ILE A 2 10.73 -9.26 7.42
N GLU A 3 11.07 -10.47 6.98
CA GLU A 3 12.17 -10.73 6.07
C GLU A 3 11.66 -11.63 4.95
N VAL A 4 11.90 -11.23 3.70
CA VAL A 4 11.49 -11.95 2.50
C VAL A 4 12.73 -12.13 1.63
N GLU A 5 13.07 -13.40 1.30
CA GLU A 5 14.29 -13.77 0.60
C GLU A 5 13.96 -14.64 -0.62
N GLU A 6 14.27 -14.15 -1.82
CA GLU A 6 14.10 -14.85 -3.10
C GLU A 6 12.74 -15.52 -3.27
N LEU A 7 11.68 -14.92 -2.71
CA LEU A 7 10.35 -15.51 -2.61
C LEU A 7 9.72 -15.65 -3.99
N THR A 8 9.41 -16.89 -4.37
CA THR A 8 8.80 -17.22 -5.66
C THR A 8 7.49 -17.98 -5.43
N HIS A 9 6.44 -17.62 -6.17
CA HIS A 9 5.20 -18.38 -6.17
C HIS A 9 4.61 -18.50 -7.57
N ARG A 10 4.15 -19.71 -7.90
CA ARG A 10 3.54 -20.05 -9.18
C ARG A 10 2.14 -20.63 -8.98
N TYR A 11 1.22 -20.22 -9.82
CA TYR A 11 -0.09 -20.84 -10.00
C TYR A 11 -0.07 -21.59 -11.33
N GLY A 12 0.18 -22.90 -11.29
CA GLY A 12 0.45 -23.67 -12.52
C GLY A 12 1.66 -23.08 -13.27
N ASP A 13 1.44 -22.67 -14.52
CA ASP A 13 2.51 -22.06 -15.34
C ASP A 13 2.70 -20.56 -15.09
N ARG A 14 1.74 -19.90 -14.46
CA ARG A 14 1.80 -18.45 -14.20
C ARG A 14 2.68 -18.16 -12.98
N ILE A 15 3.73 -17.35 -13.17
CA ILE A 15 4.55 -16.82 -12.08
C ILE A 15 3.80 -15.60 -11.51
N ALA A 16 3.45 -15.67 -10.23
CA ALA A 16 2.80 -14.59 -9.49
C ALA A 16 3.81 -13.77 -8.66
N LEU A 17 4.89 -14.43 -8.19
CA LEU A 17 6.03 -13.79 -7.53
C LEU A 17 7.30 -14.41 -8.08
N ASP A 18 8.28 -13.58 -8.43
CA ASP A 18 9.54 -14.00 -9.01
C ASP A 18 10.71 -13.39 -8.23
N LYS A 19 11.31 -14.18 -7.34
CA LYS A 19 12.47 -13.85 -6.51
C LYS A 19 12.34 -12.52 -5.76
N VAL A 20 11.18 -12.30 -5.15
CA VAL A 20 10.92 -11.09 -4.36
C VAL A 20 11.75 -11.12 -3.08
N SER A 21 12.48 -10.02 -2.83
CA SER A 21 13.31 -9.87 -1.62
C SER A 21 13.17 -8.46 -1.05
N PHE A 22 12.83 -8.34 0.24
CA PHE A 22 12.80 -7.10 0.99
C PHE A 22 12.76 -7.35 2.50
N GLY A 23 13.02 -6.30 3.28
CA GLY A 23 12.92 -6.34 4.74
C GLY A 23 12.06 -5.21 5.30
N VAL A 24 11.28 -5.53 6.35
CA VAL A 24 10.47 -4.56 7.11
C VAL A 24 11.05 -4.43 8.51
N ASN A 25 11.34 -3.20 8.93
CA ASN A 25 11.86 -2.90 10.25
C ASN A 25 10.73 -2.93 11.30
N ARG A 26 11.12 -3.01 12.58
CA ARG A 26 10.15 -2.93 13.68
C ARG A 26 9.60 -1.50 13.79
N GLY A 27 8.29 -1.35 13.99
CA GLY A 27 7.65 -0.06 14.22
C GLY A 27 7.61 0.86 13.00
N GLU A 28 7.64 0.30 11.78
CA GLU A 28 7.42 1.09 10.56
C GLU A 28 6.10 0.72 9.86
N ILE A 29 5.56 1.65 9.10
CA ILE A 29 4.53 1.41 8.11
C ILE A 29 5.25 1.14 6.79
N PHE A 30 5.09 -0.08 6.27
CA PHE A 30 5.71 -0.53 5.05
C PHE A 30 4.66 -0.80 3.97
N GLY A 31 4.80 -0.17 2.81
CA GLY A 31 3.87 -0.29 1.69
C GLY A 31 4.30 -1.33 0.66
N LEU A 32 3.35 -2.13 0.19
CA LEU A 32 3.48 -2.90 -1.05
C LEU A 32 2.65 -2.19 -2.11
N LEU A 33 3.28 -1.32 -2.90
CA LEU A 33 2.63 -0.54 -3.95
C LEU A 33 2.71 -1.30 -5.28
N GLY A 34 1.70 -1.23 -6.09
CA GLY A 34 1.69 -1.77 -7.45
C GLY A 34 0.29 -1.98 -8.02
N PRO A 35 0.17 -2.22 -9.32
CA PRO A 35 -1.11 -2.42 -10.00
C PRO A 35 -1.79 -3.73 -9.58
N ASN A 36 -3.05 -3.87 -9.99
CA ASN A 36 -3.79 -5.10 -9.85
C ASN A 36 -3.09 -6.25 -10.61
N GLY A 37 -3.00 -7.42 -9.98
CA GLY A 37 -2.25 -8.54 -10.54
C GLY A 37 -0.73 -8.46 -10.39
N GLY A 38 -0.18 -7.42 -9.78
CA GLY A 38 1.27 -7.22 -9.55
C GLY A 38 1.92 -8.19 -8.57
N GLY A 39 1.14 -9.03 -7.86
CA GLY A 39 1.66 -10.01 -6.89
C GLY A 39 1.38 -9.66 -5.42
N LYS A 40 0.85 -8.47 -5.11
CA LYS A 40 0.60 -7.97 -3.75
C LYS A 40 -0.19 -8.96 -2.89
N SER A 41 -1.37 -9.37 -3.34
CA SER A 41 -2.24 -10.29 -2.58
C SER A 41 -1.66 -11.70 -2.47
N THR A 42 -0.84 -12.16 -3.43
CA THR A 42 -0.11 -13.43 -3.31
C THR A 42 0.91 -13.37 -2.19
N LEU A 43 1.71 -12.31 -2.15
CA LEU A 43 2.70 -12.06 -1.09
C LEU A 43 2.01 -11.94 0.28
N PHE A 44 0.92 -11.17 0.36
CA PHE A 44 0.10 -11.03 1.56
C PHE A 44 -0.40 -12.39 2.09
N ARG A 45 -0.91 -13.27 1.22
CA ARG A 45 -1.38 -14.62 1.60
C ARG A 45 -0.25 -15.49 2.11
N ILE A 46 0.96 -15.35 1.58
CA ILE A 46 2.12 -16.08 2.08
C ILE A 46 2.52 -15.57 3.47
N LEU A 47 2.66 -14.26 3.65
CA LEU A 47 3.03 -13.66 4.94
C LEU A 47 1.99 -13.93 6.04
N SER A 48 0.69 -13.98 5.69
CA SER A 48 -0.39 -14.35 6.60
C SER A 48 -0.54 -15.86 6.83
N THR A 49 0.39 -16.69 6.31
CA THR A 49 0.41 -18.16 6.43
C THR A 49 -0.75 -18.90 5.73
N MET A 50 -1.51 -18.24 4.88
CA MET A 50 -2.62 -18.86 4.13
C MET A 50 -2.11 -19.72 2.97
N MET A 51 -0.91 -19.45 2.49
CA MET A 51 -0.31 -20.10 1.34
C MET A 51 1.17 -20.33 1.58
N ALA A 52 1.71 -21.43 1.07
CA ALA A 52 3.15 -21.65 1.03
C ALA A 52 3.73 -21.08 -0.27
N PRO A 53 4.94 -20.49 -0.25
CA PRO A 53 5.65 -20.14 -1.48
C PRO A 53 6.09 -21.40 -2.24
N THR A 54 6.35 -21.25 -3.54
CA THR A 54 6.94 -22.34 -4.36
C THR A 54 8.44 -22.49 -4.08
N ALA A 55 9.13 -21.36 -3.87
CA ALA A 55 10.55 -21.31 -3.51
C ALA A 55 10.85 -20.03 -2.71
N GLY A 56 12.05 -19.95 -2.15
CA GLY A 56 12.45 -18.84 -1.29
C GLY A 56 11.93 -18.99 0.13
N ARG A 57 12.05 -17.94 0.94
CA ARG A 57 11.74 -17.96 2.36
C ARG A 57 11.11 -16.64 2.80
N ALA A 58 10.23 -16.70 3.79
CA ALA A 58 9.73 -15.51 4.48
C ALA A 58 9.67 -15.76 6.00
N LEU A 59 10.07 -14.75 6.77
CA LEU A 59 10.04 -14.76 8.24
C LEU A 59 9.18 -13.60 8.73
N VAL A 60 8.41 -13.83 9.78
CA VAL A 60 7.69 -12.81 10.53
C VAL A 60 8.04 -12.96 12.01
N GLY A 61 8.62 -11.90 12.60
CA GLY A 61 9.10 -11.96 13.98
C GLY A 61 10.13 -13.05 14.22
N GLY A 62 10.95 -13.38 13.22
CA GLY A 62 11.94 -14.47 13.27
C GLY A 62 11.37 -15.88 13.06
N CYS A 63 10.04 -16.03 12.89
CA CYS A 63 9.37 -17.32 12.66
C CYS A 63 9.12 -17.54 11.17
N ASP A 64 9.41 -18.74 10.67
CA ASP A 64 9.19 -19.10 9.26
C ASP A 64 7.70 -19.30 8.95
N VAL A 65 7.21 -18.64 7.89
CA VAL A 65 5.78 -18.65 7.53
C VAL A 65 5.26 -20.02 7.09
N VAL A 66 6.13 -20.98 6.78
CA VAL A 66 5.76 -22.36 6.39
C VAL A 66 5.95 -23.34 7.55
N ARG A 67 7.09 -23.25 8.24
CA ARG A 67 7.47 -24.20 9.30
C ARG A 67 6.82 -23.87 10.63
N ASP A 68 6.72 -22.58 10.96
CA ASP A 68 6.29 -22.05 12.26
C ASP A 68 4.92 -21.34 12.19
N ARG A 69 4.00 -21.81 11.34
CA ARG A 69 2.70 -21.14 11.06
C ARG A 69 1.96 -20.72 12.32
N ALA A 70 1.91 -21.58 13.34
CA ALA A 70 1.20 -21.26 14.59
C ALA A 70 1.87 -20.14 15.38
N ALA A 71 3.22 -20.06 15.36
CA ALA A 71 3.97 -18.97 15.97
C ALA A 71 3.77 -17.65 15.21
N VAL A 72 3.83 -17.69 13.87
CA VAL A 72 3.54 -16.52 13.02
C VAL A 72 2.12 -16.00 13.28
N ARG A 73 1.08 -16.86 13.29
CA ARG A 73 -0.32 -16.45 13.53
C ARG A 73 -0.54 -15.80 14.90
N ARG A 74 0.27 -16.11 15.90
CA ARG A 74 0.22 -15.41 17.19
C ARG A 74 0.86 -14.02 17.15
N GLN A 75 1.73 -13.77 16.18
CA GLN A 75 2.44 -12.50 16.02
C GLN A 75 1.82 -11.56 15.00
N VAL A 76 0.82 -12.02 14.23
CA VAL A 76 0.20 -11.21 13.19
C VAL A 76 -1.28 -10.95 13.46
N GLY A 77 -1.70 -9.70 13.33
CA GLY A 77 -3.07 -9.32 13.08
C GLY A 77 -3.27 -9.20 11.56
N VAL A 78 -4.40 -9.66 11.05
CA VAL A 78 -4.66 -9.66 9.60
C VAL A 78 -5.98 -8.98 9.32
N VAL A 79 -5.94 -8.01 8.40
CA VAL A 79 -7.13 -7.33 7.85
C VAL A 79 -7.17 -7.59 6.36
N PHE A 80 -8.16 -8.36 5.92
CA PHE A 80 -8.35 -8.70 4.52
C PHE A 80 -9.08 -7.60 3.74
N GLN A 81 -8.97 -7.62 2.43
CA GLN A 81 -9.75 -6.77 1.53
C GLN A 81 -11.26 -6.99 1.74
N THR A 82 -11.70 -8.25 1.76
CA THR A 82 -13.09 -8.62 2.07
C THR A 82 -13.31 -8.61 3.58
N GLN A 83 -14.39 -7.95 4.00
CA GLN A 83 -14.76 -7.87 5.42
C GLN A 83 -15.18 -9.25 5.96
N SER A 84 -14.73 -9.57 7.18
CA SER A 84 -14.98 -10.82 7.89
C SER A 84 -15.84 -10.63 9.15
N LEU A 85 -16.59 -9.52 9.22
CA LEU A 85 -17.50 -9.23 10.32
C LEU A 85 -18.85 -9.92 10.11
N ASP A 86 -19.40 -10.43 11.19
CA ASP A 86 -20.81 -10.84 11.22
C ASP A 86 -21.68 -9.58 11.36
N LYS A 87 -22.50 -9.32 10.33
CA LYS A 87 -23.35 -8.14 10.26
C LYS A 87 -24.51 -8.15 11.24
N ALA A 88 -24.96 -9.34 11.64
CA ALA A 88 -26.06 -9.54 12.59
C ALA A 88 -25.62 -9.37 14.06
N LEU A 89 -24.33 -9.29 14.31
CA LEU A 89 -23.76 -9.07 15.64
C LEU A 89 -23.39 -7.61 15.86
N THR A 90 -23.36 -7.19 17.11
CA THR A 90 -22.82 -5.90 17.52
C THR A 90 -21.29 -5.86 17.37
N VAL A 91 -20.71 -4.66 17.42
CA VAL A 91 -19.25 -4.47 17.46
C VAL A 91 -18.63 -5.30 18.57
N GLU A 92 -19.16 -5.20 19.80
CA GLU A 92 -18.65 -5.94 20.95
C GLU A 92 -18.72 -7.46 20.78
N GLU A 93 -19.81 -7.98 20.25
CA GLU A 93 -19.99 -9.42 20.03
C GLU A 93 -19.01 -9.96 18.98
N ASN A 94 -18.77 -9.21 17.88
CA ASN A 94 -17.74 -9.54 16.91
C ASN A 94 -16.34 -9.61 17.54
N LEU A 95 -15.99 -8.60 18.36
CA LEU A 95 -14.70 -8.57 19.05
C LEU A 95 -14.60 -9.70 20.08
N ARG A 96 -15.66 -9.99 20.82
CA ARG A 96 -15.71 -11.08 21.80
C ARG A 96 -15.52 -12.44 21.15
N ALA A 97 -16.21 -12.70 20.04
CA ALA A 97 -16.07 -13.94 19.28
C ALA A 97 -14.61 -14.13 18.82
N GLN A 98 -14.00 -13.10 18.26
CA GLN A 98 -12.59 -13.14 17.84
C GLN A 98 -11.64 -13.36 19.01
N GLY A 99 -11.87 -12.68 20.15
CA GLY A 99 -11.04 -12.86 21.35
C GLY A 99 -11.07 -14.30 21.85
N HIS A 100 -12.22 -14.94 21.86
CA HIS A 100 -12.35 -16.36 22.23
C HIS A 100 -11.55 -17.28 21.29
N LEU A 101 -11.52 -16.99 19.97
CA LEU A 101 -10.70 -17.74 19.02
C LEU A 101 -9.19 -17.64 19.31
N HIS A 102 -8.77 -16.53 19.94
CA HIS A 102 -7.39 -16.35 20.43
C HIS A 102 -7.17 -16.84 21.88
N GLY A 103 -8.14 -17.53 22.48
CA GLY A 103 -8.07 -18.05 23.85
C GLY A 103 -8.22 -16.98 24.94
N LEU A 104 -8.64 -15.76 24.59
CA LEU A 104 -8.90 -14.70 25.55
C LEU A 104 -10.25 -14.92 26.24
N SER A 105 -10.31 -14.71 27.54
CA SER A 105 -11.57 -14.85 28.32
C SER A 105 -11.59 -13.96 29.56
N GLY A 106 -12.74 -13.85 30.21
CA GLY A 106 -12.91 -13.18 31.50
C GLY A 106 -12.49 -11.70 31.48
N ALA A 107 -11.75 -11.29 32.50
CA ALA A 107 -11.30 -9.90 32.67
C ALA A 107 -10.33 -9.46 31.57
N LEU A 108 -9.42 -10.35 31.16
CA LEU A 108 -8.44 -10.06 30.10
C LEU A 108 -9.14 -9.75 28.76
N LEU A 109 -10.14 -10.52 28.39
CA LEU A 109 -10.89 -10.26 27.16
C LEU A 109 -11.59 -8.90 27.20
N ARG A 110 -12.19 -8.54 28.33
CA ARG A 110 -12.84 -7.23 28.53
C ARG A 110 -11.84 -6.10 28.36
N GLU A 111 -10.70 -6.18 29.05
CA GLU A 111 -9.61 -5.19 28.94
C GLU A 111 -9.15 -5.02 27.48
N ARG A 112 -8.95 -6.12 26.77
CA ARG A 112 -8.52 -6.10 25.35
C ARG A 112 -9.55 -5.44 24.44
N ILE A 113 -10.83 -5.73 24.65
CA ILE A 113 -11.92 -5.11 23.89
C ILE A 113 -11.99 -3.61 24.19
N GLU A 114 -11.93 -3.21 25.45
CA GLU A 114 -11.94 -1.78 25.83
C GLU A 114 -10.79 -1.02 25.18
N HIS A 115 -9.58 -1.58 25.24
CA HIS A 115 -8.41 -0.97 24.62
C HIS A 115 -8.58 -0.85 23.10
N ALA A 116 -8.93 -1.92 22.38
CA ALA A 116 -9.08 -1.92 20.94
C ALA A 116 -10.21 -0.96 20.47
N VAL A 117 -11.32 -0.92 21.21
CA VAL A 117 -12.42 0.01 20.95
C VAL A 117 -11.99 1.47 21.13
N ALA A 118 -11.19 1.76 22.18
CA ALA A 118 -10.68 3.11 22.43
C ALA A 118 -9.68 3.54 21.35
N GLN A 119 -8.72 2.69 20.98
CA GLN A 119 -7.72 2.96 19.93
C GLN A 119 -8.36 3.32 18.59
N LEU A 120 -9.46 2.67 18.23
CA LEU A 120 -10.12 2.85 16.94
C LEU A 120 -11.31 3.83 16.98
N GLY A 121 -11.56 4.51 18.11
CA GLY A 121 -12.62 5.49 18.24
C GLY A 121 -14.03 4.86 18.06
N LEU A 122 -14.24 3.68 18.66
CA LEU A 122 -15.49 2.91 18.54
C LEU A 122 -16.32 2.88 19.82
N GLN A 123 -15.99 3.71 20.85
CA GLN A 123 -16.61 3.68 22.16
C GLN A 123 -18.14 3.85 22.09
N ASP A 124 -18.59 4.85 21.34
CA ASP A 124 -20.01 5.21 21.20
C ASP A 124 -20.78 4.24 20.26
N ARG A 125 -20.07 3.37 19.57
CA ARG A 125 -20.61 2.40 18.60
C ARG A 125 -20.52 0.95 19.06
N ARG A 126 -20.06 0.71 20.27
CA ARG A 126 -19.77 -0.62 20.81
C ARG A 126 -20.98 -1.56 20.75
N ARG A 127 -22.20 -1.02 20.95
CA ARG A 127 -23.46 -1.77 20.97
C ARG A 127 -24.21 -1.73 19.65
N ASP A 128 -23.72 -0.99 18.67
CA ASP A 128 -24.37 -0.90 17.35
C ASP A 128 -24.18 -2.22 16.59
N LEU A 129 -25.20 -2.63 15.85
CA LEU A 129 -25.08 -3.75 14.90
C LEU A 129 -24.13 -3.37 13.77
N VAL A 130 -23.27 -4.30 13.37
CA VAL A 130 -22.29 -4.05 12.31
C VAL A 130 -22.94 -3.68 10.99
N GLU A 131 -24.13 -4.19 10.67
CA GLU A 131 -24.86 -3.83 9.45
C GLU A 131 -25.22 -2.34 9.38
N THR A 132 -25.43 -1.66 10.52
CA THR A 132 -25.81 -0.24 10.57
C THR A 132 -24.61 0.72 10.44
N LEU A 133 -23.38 0.20 10.50
CA LEU A 133 -22.17 1.00 10.46
C LEU A 133 -21.81 1.44 9.02
N SER A 134 -21.18 2.62 8.90
CA SER A 134 -20.54 3.03 7.65
C SER A 134 -19.38 2.10 7.27
N GLY A 135 -18.96 2.13 6.01
CA GLY A 135 -17.80 1.35 5.52
C GLY A 135 -16.53 1.61 6.33
N GLY A 136 -16.24 2.87 6.65
CA GLY A 136 -15.10 3.27 7.48
C GLY A 136 -15.17 2.75 8.91
N LEU A 137 -16.34 2.81 9.54
CA LEU A 137 -16.55 2.24 10.87
C LEU A 137 -16.38 0.73 10.87
N ARG A 138 -16.95 0.02 9.89
CA ARG A 138 -16.73 -1.43 9.74
C ARG A 138 -15.24 -1.76 9.58
N ARG A 139 -14.49 -0.99 8.80
CA ARG A 139 -13.05 -1.20 8.64
C ARG A 139 -12.29 -1.00 9.95
N ARG A 140 -12.66 -0.01 10.76
CA ARG A 140 -12.10 0.17 12.11
C ARG A 140 -12.42 -1.02 13.03
N VAL A 141 -13.60 -1.60 12.95
CA VAL A 141 -13.93 -2.83 13.71
C VAL A 141 -13.07 -4.02 13.26
N GLU A 142 -12.82 -4.19 11.95
CA GLU A 142 -11.89 -5.22 11.44
C GLU A 142 -10.47 -5.07 12.02
N ILE A 143 -9.97 -3.84 12.09
CA ILE A 143 -8.64 -3.57 12.69
C ILE A 143 -8.67 -3.85 14.19
N ALA A 144 -9.70 -3.36 14.92
CA ALA A 144 -9.87 -3.65 16.34
C ALA A 144 -9.86 -5.16 16.62
N LYS A 145 -10.56 -5.94 15.77
CA LYS A 145 -10.61 -7.40 15.83
C LYS A 145 -9.20 -8.02 15.62
N ALA A 146 -8.43 -7.51 14.66
CA ALA A 146 -7.08 -7.98 14.38
C ALA A 146 -6.07 -7.65 15.50
N LEU A 147 -6.34 -6.64 16.33
CA LEU A 147 -5.46 -6.17 17.42
C LEU A 147 -5.74 -6.81 18.79
N LEU A 148 -6.82 -7.56 18.97
CA LEU A 148 -7.25 -8.10 20.28
C LEU A 148 -6.18 -8.90 21.02
N HIS A 149 -5.38 -9.67 20.30
CA HIS A 149 -4.30 -10.49 20.87
C HIS A 149 -2.97 -9.73 20.99
N ARG A 150 -2.94 -8.41 20.71
CA ARG A 150 -1.78 -7.51 20.71
C ARG A 150 -0.63 -8.03 19.82
N PRO A 151 -0.87 -8.25 18.54
CA PRO A 151 0.17 -8.69 17.64
C PRO A 151 1.21 -7.59 17.42
N PRO A 152 2.52 -7.90 17.36
CA PRO A 152 3.54 -6.92 17.01
C PRO A 152 3.52 -6.53 15.52
N VAL A 153 2.82 -7.28 14.68
CA VAL A 153 2.70 -7.03 13.23
C VAL A 153 1.22 -7.00 12.82
N LEU A 154 0.84 -5.98 12.06
CA LEU A 154 -0.46 -5.88 11.40
C LEU A 154 -0.27 -5.96 9.89
N LEU A 155 -0.89 -6.96 9.26
CA LEU A 155 -0.94 -7.11 7.80
C LEU A 155 -2.29 -6.60 7.31
N MET A 156 -2.30 -5.72 6.29
CA MET A 156 -3.52 -5.10 5.77
C MET A 156 -3.54 -5.23 4.23
N ASP A 157 -4.55 -5.93 3.71
CA ASP A 157 -4.72 -6.10 2.25
C ASP A 157 -5.76 -5.10 1.74
N GLU A 158 -5.30 -4.07 1.03
CA GLU A 158 -6.12 -3.01 0.42
C GLU A 158 -7.24 -2.50 1.35
N ALA A 159 -6.87 -2.20 2.60
CA ALA A 159 -7.81 -1.94 3.67
C ALA A 159 -8.68 -0.69 3.48
N SER A 160 -8.31 0.23 2.61
CA SER A 160 -9.04 1.46 2.32
C SER A 160 -9.92 1.38 1.08
N THR A 161 -9.87 0.27 0.35
CA THR A 161 -10.67 0.09 -0.88
C THR A 161 -12.16 0.26 -0.59
N GLY A 162 -12.83 1.10 -1.39
CA GLY A 162 -14.25 1.41 -1.25
C GLY A 162 -14.60 2.38 -0.11
N LEU A 163 -13.61 2.98 0.55
CA LEU A 163 -13.82 4.06 1.50
C LEU A 163 -13.86 5.42 0.80
N ASP A 164 -14.71 6.31 1.30
CA ASP A 164 -14.67 7.71 0.89
C ASP A 164 -13.37 8.40 1.36
N PRO A 165 -12.99 9.56 0.76
CA PRO A 165 -11.73 10.24 1.10
C PRO A 165 -11.60 10.64 2.58
N ALA A 166 -12.69 10.95 3.27
CA ALA A 166 -12.65 11.31 4.67
C ALA A 166 -12.40 10.09 5.55
N ALA A 167 -13.11 8.99 5.30
CA ALA A 167 -12.93 7.71 6.00
C ALA A 167 -11.51 7.14 5.76
N ARG A 168 -10.94 7.32 4.56
CA ARG A 168 -9.56 6.91 4.24
C ARG A 168 -8.54 7.70 5.06
N ARG A 169 -8.67 9.04 5.12
CA ARG A 169 -7.79 9.86 5.97
C ARG A 169 -7.90 9.52 7.45
N ASP A 170 -9.10 9.22 7.93
CA ASP A 170 -9.32 8.78 9.31
C ASP A 170 -8.63 7.44 9.58
N LEU A 171 -8.76 6.48 8.67
CA LEU A 171 -8.09 5.19 8.75
C LEU A 171 -6.57 5.36 8.82
N THR A 172 -5.99 6.17 7.93
CA THR A 172 -4.55 6.46 7.91
C THR A 172 -4.08 7.02 9.26
N ARG A 173 -4.81 7.98 9.85
CA ARG A 173 -4.48 8.51 11.19
C ARG A 173 -4.50 7.44 12.29
N HIS A 174 -5.44 6.51 12.25
CA HIS A 174 -5.45 5.39 13.20
C HIS A 174 -4.26 4.45 13.00
N ILE A 175 -3.87 4.17 11.76
CA ILE A 175 -2.70 3.35 11.42
C ILE A 175 -1.41 4.02 11.92
N GLU A 176 -1.26 5.33 11.69
CA GLU A 176 -0.10 6.11 12.18
C GLU A 176 -0.01 6.06 13.72
N ARG A 177 -1.13 6.22 14.44
CA ARG A 177 -1.16 6.10 15.91
C ARG A 177 -0.78 4.71 16.40
N LEU A 178 -1.26 3.64 15.79
CA LEU A 178 -0.88 2.28 16.14
C LEU A 178 0.63 2.05 16.02
N ARG A 179 1.28 2.66 15.03
CA ARG A 179 2.73 2.64 14.92
C ARG A 179 3.39 3.47 16.03
N ASP A 180 2.95 4.70 16.22
CA ASP A 180 3.63 5.69 17.07
C ASP A 180 3.45 5.41 18.57
N GLU A 181 2.23 5.03 18.98
CA GLU A 181 1.86 4.84 20.38
C GLU A 181 2.07 3.39 20.85
N ASP A 182 1.80 2.41 19.99
CA ASP A 182 1.84 0.98 20.35
C ASP A 182 3.05 0.24 19.76
N GLY A 183 3.83 0.88 18.91
CA GLY A 183 5.01 0.28 18.27
C GLY A 183 4.67 -0.87 17.31
N VAL A 184 3.44 -0.93 16.80
CA VAL A 184 2.99 -1.96 15.87
C VAL A 184 3.70 -1.77 14.52
N THR A 185 4.28 -2.84 14.00
CA THR A 185 4.81 -2.87 12.64
C THR A 185 3.67 -3.14 11.67
N ILE A 186 3.51 -2.31 10.64
CA ILE A 186 2.37 -2.41 9.73
C ILE A 186 2.88 -2.66 8.32
N LEU A 187 2.41 -3.72 7.68
CA LEU A 187 2.59 -3.95 6.25
C LEU A 187 1.24 -3.84 5.58
N LEU A 188 1.12 -2.91 4.65
CA LEU A 188 -0.10 -2.71 3.87
C LEU A 188 0.13 -2.91 2.38
N THR A 189 -0.82 -3.53 1.71
CA THR A 189 -0.88 -3.54 0.25
C THR A 189 -1.78 -2.41 -0.22
N THR A 190 -1.39 -1.71 -1.25
CA THR A 190 -2.19 -0.64 -1.84
C THR A 190 -1.88 -0.44 -3.33
N HIS A 191 -2.83 0.08 -4.06
CA HIS A 191 -2.66 0.70 -5.37
C HIS A 191 -2.91 2.21 -5.30
N VAL A 192 -3.21 2.74 -4.09
CA VAL A 192 -3.51 4.16 -3.84
C VAL A 192 -2.22 4.89 -3.47
N LEU A 193 -1.78 5.81 -4.31
CA LEU A 193 -0.53 6.56 -4.15
C LEU A 193 -0.50 7.38 -2.86
N GLU A 194 -1.61 8.03 -2.50
CA GLU A 194 -1.73 8.80 -1.25
C GLU A 194 -1.45 7.97 0.02
N GLU A 195 -1.77 6.68 0.00
CA GLU A 195 -1.45 5.77 1.10
C GLU A 195 0.02 5.37 1.11
N ALA A 196 0.56 5.10 -0.09
CA ALA A 196 1.96 4.78 -0.25
C ALA A 196 2.87 5.94 0.20
N ASP A 197 2.48 7.20 -0.06
CA ASP A 197 3.18 8.40 0.40
C ASP A 197 3.25 8.53 1.93
N ARG A 198 2.33 7.89 2.66
CA ARG A 198 2.31 7.86 4.13
C ARG A 198 3.15 6.74 4.74
N CYS A 199 3.65 5.83 3.93
CA CYS A 199 4.53 4.77 4.40
C CYS A 199 5.93 5.31 4.74
N ASN A 200 6.58 4.73 5.74
CA ASN A 200 7.98 5.03 6.04
C ASN A 200 8.89 4.55 4.90
N ARG A 201 8.59 3.36 4.40
CA ARG A 201 9.26 2.74 3.25
C ARG A 201 8.25 1.92 2.46
N LEU A 202 8.55 1.70 1.21
CA LEU A 202 7.74 0.85 0.34
C LEU A 202 8.58 0.04 -0.64
N VAL A 203 7.94 -1.00 -1.15
CA VAL A 203 8.38 -1.75 -2.33
C VAL A 203 7.36 -1.52 -3.44
N LEU A 204 7.86 -1.27 -4.62
CA LEU A 204 7.07 -1.20 -5.83
C LEU A 204 7.13 -2.55 -6.52
N LEU A 205 5.95 -3.21 -6.61
CA LEU A 205 5.79 -4.52 -7.23
C LEU A 205 5.14 -4.39 -8.60
N HIS A 206 5.81 -4.90 -9.63
CA HIS A 206 5.27 -5.00 -10.98
C HIS A 206 5.53 -6.38 -11.55
N ARG A 207 4.48 -7.04 -12.08
CA ARG A 207 4.55 -8.39 -12.68
C ARG A 207 5.27 -9.42 -11.81
N GLY A 208 5.02 -9.37 -10.50
CA GLY A 208 5.59 -10.30 -9.52
C GLY A 208 7.04 -10.02 -9.12
N ARG A 209 7.64 -8.92 -9.54
CA ARG A 209 9.01 -8.53 -9.21
C ARG A 209 9.06 -7.24 -8.44
N VAL A 210 10.08 -7.10 -7.60
CA VAL A 210 10.45 -5.81 -7.00
C VAL A 210 11.12 -4.97 -8.07
N VAL A 211 10.53 -3.83 -8.38
CA VAL A 211 11.09 -2.87 -9.34
C VAL A 211 12.02 -1.89 -8.63
N THR A 212 11.55 -1.34 -7.51
CA THR A 212 12.33 -0.43 -6.66
C THR A 212 11.84 -0.50 -5.22
N GLN A 213 12.67 -0.02 -4.27
CA GLN A 213 12.33 0.07 -2.86
C GLN A 213 13.03 1.26 -2.19
N GLY A 214 12.38 1.87 -1.22
CA GLY A 214 12.90 3.01 -0.48
C GLY A 214 11.82 3.77 0.28
N SER A 215 12.17 4.92 0.87
CA SER A 215 11.15 5.86 1.33
C SER A 215 10.49 6.55 0.11
N PRO A 216 9.23 7.01 0.22
CA PRO A 216 8.59 7.78 -0.85
C PRO A 216 9.45 8.94 -1.33
N GLN A 217 10.04 9.68 -0.39
CA GLN A 217 10.88 10.82 -0.68
C GLN A 217 12.18 10.43 -1.44
N ASP A 218 12.86 9.35 -1.01
CA ASP A 218 14.07 8.86 -1.68
C ASP A 218 13.76 8.40 -3.10
N LEU A 219 12.62 7.71 -3.29
CA LEU A 219 12.21 7.22 -4.60
C LEU A 219 11.91 8.38 -5.55
N CYS A 220 11.12 9.36 -5.12
CA CYS A 220 10.82 10.55 -5.92
C CYS A 220 12.10 11.36 -6.25
N SER A 221 13.06 11.44 -5.32
CA SER A 221 14.31 12.17 -5.54
C SER A 221 15.21 11.56 -6.62
N ARG A 222 15.07 10.26 -6.93
CA ARG A 222 15.86 9.58 -7.97
C ARG A 222 15.51 10.04 -9.38
N ILE A 223 14.27 10.49 -9.61
CA ILE A 223 13.83 11.04 -10.90
C ILE A 223 14.61 12.33 -11.22
N GLY A 224 14.95 13.11 -10.21
CA GLY A 224 15.82 14.27 -10.32
C GLY A 224 15.22 15.46 -11.07
N GLY A 225 14.74 16.46 -10.34
CA GLY A 225 14.26 17.70 -10.92
C GLY A 225 12.74 17.88 -10.89
N ASP A 226 12.20 18.39 -11.97
CA ASP A 226 10.78 18.65 -12.17
C ASP A 226 10.21 17.70 -13.21
N VAL A 227 8.91 17.46 -13.14
CA VAL A 227 8.15 16.77 -14.19
C VAL A 227 7.28 17.78 -14.90
N VAL A 228 7.48 17.91 -16.21
CA VAL A 228 6.65 18.77 -17.09
C VAL A 228 5.73 17.86 -17.89
N VAL A 229 4.43 18.14 -17.81
CA VAL A 229 3.38 17.43 -18.55
C VAL A 229 2.78 18.39 -19.56
N LEU A 230 2.77 18.00 -20.84
CA LEU A 230 2.29 18.80 -21.96
C LEU A 230 1.09 18.09 -22.60
N GLU A 231 0.03 18.83 -22.86
CA GLU A 231 -1.15 18.38 -23.58
C GLU A 231 -1.12 18.94 -25.00
N ALA A 232 -1.31 18.08 -26.01
CA ALA A 232 -1.29 18.44 -27.42
C ALA A 232 -2.24 17.53 -28.21
N ASP A 233 -2.71 17.99 -29.38
CA ASP A 233 -3.55 17.21 -30.28
C ASP A 233 -2.84 15.94 -30.77
N ASP A 234 -1.56 16.04 -31.09
CA ASP A 234 -0.69 14.92 -31.46
C ASP A 234 0.50 14.83 -30.49
N SER A 235 0.23 14.20 -29.35
CA SER A 235 1.24 13.99 -28.31
C SER A 235 2.43 13.16 -28.78
N LYS A 236 2.23 12.25 -29.76
CA LYS A 236 3.31 11.43 -30.32
C LYS A 236 4.26 12.27 -31.19
N ALA A 237 3.71 13.11 -32.05
CA ALA A 237 4.52 14.02 -32.87
C ALA A 237 5.26 15.03 -32.00
N LEU A 238 4.58 15.59 -30.96
CA LEU A 238 5.21 16.52 -30.02
C LEU A 238 6.36 15.85 -29.24
N ALA A 239 6.18 14.62 -28.74
CA ALA A 239 7.24 13.90 -28.02
C ALA A 239 8.48 13.72 -28.91
N GLY A 240 8.31 13.24 -30.15
CA GLY A 240 9.42 13.11 -31.11
C GLY A 240 10.11 14.44 -31.41
N ALA A 241 9.33 15.53 -31.58
CA ALA A 241 9.87 16.86 -31.83
C ALA A 241 10.67 17.41 -30.64
N ILE A 242 10.21 17.14 -29.40
CA ILE A 242 10.95 17.51 -28.17
C ILE A 242 12.26 16.74 -28.08
N GLU A 243 12.26 15.43 -28.34
CA GLU A 243 13.47 14.62 -28.33
C GLU A 243 14.48 15.11 -29.37
N GLU A 244 14.03 15.45 -30.59
CA GLU A 244 14.89 15.95 -31.67
C GLU A 244 15.45 17.35 -31.38
N HIS A 245 14.60 18.26 -30.84
CA HIS A 245 14.97 19.66 -30.66
C HIS A 245 15.80 19.93 -29.39
N PHE A 246 15.42 19.26 -28.27
CA PHE A 246 16.05 19.50 -26.96
C PHE A 246 17.00 18.39 -26.52
N GLY A 247 16.99 17.22 -27.19
CA GLY A 247 17.78 16.04 -26.77
C GLY A 247 17.33 15.43 -25.45
N LEU A 248 16.08 15.71 -25.05
CA LEU A 248 15.46 15.23 -23.80
C LEU A 248 14.58 14.03 -24.10
N HIS A 249 14.58 13.05 -23.21
CA HIS A 249 13.62 11.94 -23.31
C HIS A 249 12.21 12.44 -22.99
N ALA A 250 11.29 12.23 -23.94
CA ALA A 250 9.88 12.60 -23.81
C ALA A 250 9.00 11.35 -23.93
N SER A 251 8.40 10.94 -22.84
CA SER A 251 7.49 9.79 -22.83
C SER A 251 6.05 10.24 -23.16
N GLN A 252 5.37 9.44 -23.99
CA GLN A 252 3.95 9.64 -24.28
C GLN A 252 3.10 8.76 -23.37
N MET A 253 2.08 9.36 -22.74
CA MET A 253 1.18 8.66 -21.85
C MET A 253 -0.19 9.33 -21.82
N ASP A 254 -1.28 8.57 -22.05
CA ASP A 254 -2.69 9.02 -22.02
C ASP A 254 -2.97 10.32 -22.79
N GLY A 255 -2.33 10.49 -23.95
CA GLY A 255 -2.50 11.69 -24.74
C GLY A 255 -1.66 12.89 -24.28
N HIS A 256 -0.83 12.73 -23.24
CA HIS A 256 0.09 13.73 -22.75
C HIS A 256 1.54 13.38 -23.08
N VAL A 257 2.38 14.41 -23.16
CA VAL A 257 3.84 14.27 -23.26
C VAL A 257 4.42 14.62 -21.89
N ARG A 258 5.27 13.74 -21.39
CA ARG A 258 5.93 13.90 -20.10
C ARG A 258 7.44 14.01 -20.29
N VAL A 259 8.03 15.04 -19.66
CA VAL A 259 9.47 15.32 -19.72
C VAL A 259 10.00 15.50 -18.30
N GLU A 260 11.04 14.74 -17.95
CA GLU A 260 11.76 14.86 -16.68
C GLU A 260 12.97 15.77 -16.88
N ILE A 261 13.06 16.88 -16.12
CA ILE A 261 14.09 17.89 -16.31
C ILE A 261 14.47 18.61 -15.04
N GLY A 262 15.76 18.97 -14.90
CA GLY A 262 16.27 19.64 -13.70
C GLY A 262 15.72 21.04 -13.43
N ASN A 263 15.27 21.74 -14.47
CA ASN A 263 14.71 23.12 -14.36
C ASN A 263 13.46 23.24 -15.24
N GLY A 264 12.32 22.77 -14.73
CA GLY A 264 11.06 22.74 -15.47
C GLY A 264 10.54 24.14 -15.84
N HIS A 265 10.70 25.14 -14.97
CA HIS A 265 10.25 26.49 -15.26
C HIS A 265 10.90 27.08 -16.52
N ARG A 266 12.20 26.87 -16.70
CA ARG A 266 12.91 27.33 -17.87
C ARG A 266 12.50 26.55 -19.11
N PHE A 267 12.38 25.25 -18.99
CA PHE A 267 11.98 24.37 -20.08
C PHE A 267 10.57 24.70 -20.61
N ILE A 268 9.62 25.05 -19.73
CA ILE A 268 8.28 25.46 -20.13
C ILE A 268 8.32 26.66 -21.09
N ALA A 269 9.11 27.69 -20.77
CA ALA A 269 9.24 28.84 -21.65
C ALA A 269 9.83 28.43 -23.02
N GLU A 270 10.90 27.66 -23.00
CA GLU A 270 11.61 27.22 -24.21
C GLU A 270 10.74 26.31 -25.09
N VAL A 271 9.97 25.35 -24.52
CA VAL A 271 9.16 24.42 -25.29
C VAL A 271 7.91 25.09 -25.88
N VAL A 272 7.29 26.05 -25.17
CA VAL A 272 6.14 26.80 -25.71
C VAL A 272 6.57 27.71 -26.84
N GLU A 273 7.74 28.33 -26.75
CA GLU A 273 8.30 29.16 -27.84
C GLU A 273 8.73 28.31 -29.05
N ALA A 274 9.25 27.11 -28.84
CA ALA A 274 9.69 26.22 -29.92
C ALA A 274 8.52 25.62 -30.71
N PHE A 275 7.36 25.37 -30.07
CA PHE A 275 6.20 24.71 -30.69
C PHE A 275 4.92 25.55 -30.55
N PRO A 276 4.84 26.74 -31.20
CA PRO A 276 3.73 27.65 -31.06
C PRO A 276 2.44 27.03 -31.58
N GLY A 277 1.41 27.01 -30.75
CA GLY A 277 0.07 26.50 -31.11
C GLY A 277 -0.05 24.95 -31.06
N ALA A 278 1.03 24.20 -30.80
CA ALA A 278 0.96 22.75 -30.68
C ALA A 278 0.63 22.28 -29.24
N ILE A 279 0.84 23.16 -28.25
CA ILE A 279 0.65 22.85 -26.84
C ILE A 279 -0.57 23.57 -26.29
N HIS A 280 -1.54 22.83 -25.74
CA HIS A 280 -2.78 23.39 -25.20
C HIS A 280 -2.69 23.66 -23.69
N SER A 281 -1.96 22.82 -22.99
CA SER A 281 -1.82 22.91 -21.51
C SER A 281 -0.42 22.49 -21.10
N VAL A 282 0.10 23.09 -20.04
CA VAL A 282 1.38 22.76 -19.43
C VAL A 282 1.21 22.63 -17.94
N GLY A 283 1.55 21.46 -17.39
CA GLY A 283 1.65 21.20 -15.96
C GLY A 283 3.10 21.10 -15.52
N LEU A 284 3.40 21.60 -14.32
CA LEU A 284 4.70 21.45 -13.65
C LEU A 284 4.47 20.95 -12.24
N HIS A 285 5.12 19.86 -11.88
CA HIS A 285 5.08 19.34 -10.51
C HIS A 285 6.39 18.69 -10.11
N LYS A 286 6.57 18.49 -8.81
CA LYS A 286 7.67 17.67 -8.30
C LYS A 286 7.35 16.19 -8.52
N PRO A 287 8.38 15.34 -8.73
CA PRO A 287 8.17 13.92 -8.91
C PRO A 287 7.30 13.30 -7.82
N THR A 288 6.36 12.46 -8.21
CA THR A 288 5.45 11.69 -7.37
C THR A 288 5.77 10.20 -7.45
N LEU A 289 5.17 9.38 -6.58
CA LEU A 289 5.30 7.93 -6.70
C LEU A 289 4.71 7.36 -8.01
N GLU A 290 3.74 8.07 -8.62
CA GLU A 290 3.26 7.72 -9.96
C GLU A 290 4.35 7.89 -11.00
N ASP A 291 5.07 9.01 -10.91
CA ASP A 291 6.21 9.28 -11.79
C ASP A 291 7.31 8.23 -11.63
N VAL A 292 7.59 7.80 -10.39
CA VAL A 292 8.52 6.71 -10.12
C VAL A 292 8.07 5.42 -10.78
N PHE A 293 6.77 5.09 -10.66
CA PHE A 293 6.25 3.88 -11.28
C PHE A 293 6.39 3.90 -12.81
N VAL A 294 6.02 5.02 -13.42
CA VAL A 294 6.14 5.23 -14.87
C VAL A 294 7.59 5.14 -15.33
N HIS A 295 8.50 5.84 -14.63
CA HIS A 295 9.93 5.83 -14.94
C HIS A 295 10.51 4.40 -14.92
N GLU A 296 10.17 3.63 -13.92
CA GLU A 296 10.71 2.29 -13.69
C GLU A 296 10.06 1.19 -14.56
N THR A 297 8.83 1.37 -14.99
CA THR A 297 8.05 0.31 -15.65
C THR A 297 7.59 0.63 -17.06
N GLY A 298 7.57 1.90 -17.43
CA GLY A 298 6.96 2.39 -18.66
C GLY A 298 5.42 2.24 -18.71
N ALA A 299 4.76 2.01 -17.56
CA ALA A 299 3.32 1.78 -17.45
C ALA A 299 2.73 2.66 -16.36
N GLN A 300 1.40 2.81 -16.33
CA GLN A 300 0.67 3.49 -15.23
C GLN A 300 0.21 2.50 -14.15
N ILE A 301 -0.05 3.03 -12.95
CA ILE A 301 -0.73 2.28 -11.88
C ILE A 301 -2.23 2.39 -12.14
N GLU A 302 -2.86 1.28 -12.58
CA GLU A 302 -4.31 1.14 -12.70
C GLU A 302 -4.91 0.49 -11.43
#